data_5453d683ac51b0b16e322638ad0827b1
#
_entry.id   5453d683ac51b0b16e322638ad0827b1
#
_cell.length_a   1.000
_cell.length_b   1.000
_cell.length_c   1.000
_cell.angle_alpha   90.00
_cell.angle_beta   90.00
_cell.angle_gamma   90.00
#
_symmetry.space_group_name_H-M   'P 1'
#
loop_
_entity.id
_entity.type
_entity.pdbx_description
1 polymer ?
#
loop_
_entity_poly.entity_id
_entity_poly.type
_entity_poly.pdbx_seq_one_letter_code
_entity_poly.pdbx_strand_id
1 'polypeptide(L)'
;SSQAQYPAPLQDISYAIRWFKKYASDMGIEIKKLGGLGTSSGGQQMGLIALKPNDPEYSLPAPELSNVDPSIDFFAACWPILDPLARYHMAQDRGNQRLVNNHRKYFENEAAMERANPYLLLVRGEETHRPPAMIIQGTADDNVNHEWQDAFAEKYIAAGGDCLVHKFEGQPHTFATKNSGDPHSKSALKKLQDFVSAQMN
;
A
#
# COMPACT_ATOMS: atom_id res chain seq x y z
N SER A 1 15.87 -3.94 3.49
CA SER A 1 16.94 -4.39 4.40
C SER A 1 16.80 -5.88 4.65
N SER A 2 17.91 -6.58 4.80
CA SER A 2 17.94 -8.02 5.09
C SER A 2 17.48 -8.37 6.51
N GLN A 3 17.01 -7.41 7.28
CA GLN A 3 16.71 -7.55 8.70
C GLN A 3 15.24 -7.28 9.08
N ALA A 4 14.41 -6.80 8.15
CA ALA A 4 13.00 -6.54 8.42
C ALA A 4 12.12 -7.41 7.54
N GLN A 5 11.72 -8.56 8.06
CA GLN A 5 10.75 -9.48 7.46
C GLN A 5 9.32 -9.08 7.88
N TYR A 6 8.33 -9.51 7.10
CA TYR A 6 6.94 -9.46 7.51
C TYR A 6 6.78 -10.17 8.89
N PRO A 7 6.06 -9.60 9.87
CA PRO A 7 5.26 -8.37 9.79
C PRO A 7 5.98 -7.09 10.29
N ALA A 8 7.27 -7.13 10.64
CA ALA A 8 7.96 -6.03 11.32
C ALA A 8 7.79 -4.64 10.66
N PRO A 9 7.88 -4.46 9.31
CA PRO A 9 7.64 -3.14 8.72
C PRO A 9 6.21 -2.61 8.93
N LEU A 10 5.20 -3.49 9.02
CA LEU A 10 3.82 -3.09 9.32
C LEU A 10 3.67 -2.65 10.77
N GLN A 11 4.36 -3.33 11.68
CA GLN A 11 4.42 -2.95 13.08
C GLN A 11 5.04 -1.55 13.26
N ASP A 12 6.12 -1.27 12.53
CA ASP A 12 6.77 0.04 12.54
C ASP A 12 5.84 1.13 11.98
N ILE A 13 5.13 0.86 10.87
CA ILE A 13 4.16 1.80 10.29
C ILE A 13 3.00 2.07 11.25
N SER A 14 2.40 1.01 11.81
CA SER A 14 1.32 1.13 12.79
C SER A 14 1.76 1.91 14.03
N TYR A 15 2.97 1.63 14.53
CA TYR A 15 3.56 2.39 15.63
C TYR A 15 3.73 3.87 15.27
N ALA A 16 4.30 4.17 14.09
CA ALA A 16 4.53 5.54 13.63
C ALA A 16 3.22 6.33 13.49
N ILE A 17 2.15 5.72 12.96
CA ILE A 17 0.82 6.33 12.84
C ILE A 17 0.29 6.70 14.23
N ARG A 18 0.30 5.75 15.18
CA ARG A 18 -0.17 5.98 16.56
C ARG A 18 0.66 7.03 17.28
N TRP A 19 1.98 6.97 17.12
CA TRP A 19 2.90 7.94 17.71
C TRP A 19 2.63 9.35 17.18
N PHE A 20 2.49 9.48 15.85
CA PHE A 20 2.22 10.79 15.23
C PHE A 20 0.86 11.34 15.67
N LYS A 21 -0.20 10.52 15.67
CA LYS A 21 -1.52 10.94 16.16
C LYS A 21 -1.48 11.42 17.62
N LYS A 22 -0.71 10.77 18.46
CA LYS A 22 -0.61 11.13 19.86
C LYS A 22 0.17 12.42 20.11
N TYR A 23 1.29 12.60 19.41
CA TYR A 23 2.25 13.66 19.72
C TYR A 23 2.24 14.83 18.73
N ALA A 24 1.38 14.83 17.73
CA ALA A 24 1.30 15.90 16.73
C ALA A 24 1.02 17.27 17.36
N SER A 25 0.13 17.33 18.36
CA SER A 25 -0.19 18.57 19.07
C SER A 25 1.01 19.17 19.81
N ASP A 26 1.89 18.32 20.36
CA ASP A 26 3.12 18.76 21.05
C ASP A 26 4.12 19.39 20.06
N MET A 27 3.98 19.04 18.77
CA MET A 27 4.76 19.63 17.66
C MET A 27 4.05 20.83 17.00
N GLY A 28 2.92 21.27 17.53
CA GLY A 28 2.12 22.36 16.96
C GLY A 28 1.34 21.95 15.70
N ILE A 29 1.10 20.65 15.48
CA ILE A 29 0.38 20.12 14.34
C ILE A 29 -1.03 19.72 14.76
N GLU A 30 -2.04 20.31 14.13
CA GLU A 30 -3.44 19.88 14.23
C GLU A 30 -3.73 18.86 13.15
N ILE A 31 -3.98 17.61 13.55
CA ILE A 31 -4.37 16.54 12.60
C ILE A 31 -5.87 16.61 12.38
N LYS A 32 -6.30 17.01 11.18
CA LYS A 32 -7.71 16.90 10.74
C LYS A 32 -7.96 15.56 10.07
N LYS A 33 -7.04 15.13 9.22
CA LYS A 33 -7.03 13.82 8.57
C LYS A 33 -5.59 13.34 8.40
N LEU A 34 -5.38 12.05 8.42
CA LEU A 34 -4.08 11.41 8.21
C LEU A 34 -4.19 10.40 7.07
N GLY A 35 -3.49 10.65 5.98
CA GLY A 35 -3.40 9.73 4.85
C GLY A 35 -2.07 9.00 4.79
N GLY A 36 -2.05 7.89 4.05
CA GLY A 36 -0.85 7.12 3.76
C GLY A 36 -0.48 7.13 2.29
N LEU A 37 0.82 7.22 1.98
CA LEU A 37 1.35 7.05 0.63
C LEU A 37 2.37 5.92 0.61
N GLY A 38 2.19 4.96 -0.31
CA GLY A 38 3.11 3.85 -0.49
C GLY A 38 3.50 3.64 -1.95
N THR A 39 4.75 3.23 -2.22
CA THR A 39 5.22 2.90 -3.57
C THR A 39 5.69 1.45 -3.61
N SER A 40 5.36 0.70 -4.68
CA SER A 40 5.78 -0.69 -4.88
C SER A 40 5.47 -1.56 -3.65
N SER A 41 6.47 -2.12 -2.98
CA SER A 41 6.30 -2.87 -1.71
C SER A 41 5.74 -2.01 -0.57
N GLY A 42 6.07 -0.71 -0.52
CA GLY A 42 5.45 0.23 0.42
C GLY A 42 3.95 0.42 0.15
N GLY A 43 3.51 0.29 -1.11
CA GLY A 43 2.09 0.27 -1.48
C GLY A 43 1.36 -0.96 -0.95
N GLN A 44 2.01 -2.13 -0.93
CA GLN A 44 1.47 -3.34 -0.30
C GLN A 44 1.32 -3.16 1.22
N GLN A 45 2.36 -2.64 1.87
CA GLN A 45 2.34 -2.39 3.32
C GLN A 45 1.25 -1.37 3.69
N MET A 46 1.16 -0.28 2.94
CA MET A 46 0.13 0.74 3.15
C MET A 46 -1.28 0.20 2.91
N GLY A 47 -1.47 -0.65 1.89
CA GLY A 47 -2.73 -1.34 1.62
C GLY A 47 -3.17 -2.24 2.78
N LEU A 48 -2.24 -2.99 3.40
CA LEU A 48 -2.52 -3.82 4.58
C LEU A 48 -2.91 -2.96 5.80
N ILE A 49 -2.16 -1.91 6.08
CA ILE A 49 -2.47 -0.97 7.18
C ILE A 49 -3.82 -0.29 6.95
N ALA A 50 -4.14 0.08 5.71
CA ALA A 50 -5.44 0.66 5.38
C ALA A 50 -6.59 -0.32 5.59
N LEU A 51 -6.42 -1.58 5.18
CA LEU A 51 -7.47 -2.61 5.26
C LEU A 51 -7.61 -3.22 6.65
N LYS A 52 -6.52 -3.40 7.38
CA LYS A 52 -6.47 -4.08 8.69
C LYS A 52 -5.69 -3.26 9.74
N PRO A 53 -6.10 -2.00 10.01
CA PRO A 53 -5.33 -1.13 10.91
C PRO A 53 -5.18 -1.70 12.33
N ASN A 54 -6.18 -2.45 12.80
CA ASN A 54 -6.22 -3.02 14.15
C ASN A 54 -5.81 -4.50 14.20
N ASP A 55 -5.15 -5.01 13.14
CA ASP A 55 -4.65 -6.40 13.17
C ASP A 55 -3.60 -6.54 14.27
N PRO A 56 -3.77 -7.49 15.22
CA PRO A 56 -2.80 -7.70 16.30
C PRO A 56 -1.39 -8.02 15.79
N GLU A 57 -1.26 -8.64 14.63
CA GLU A 57 0.03 -8.96 14.01
C GLU A 57 0.80 -7.69 13.63
N TYR A 58 0.10 -6.56 13.39
CA TYR A 58 0.69 -5.27 13.05
C TYR A 58 0.88 -4.34 14.26
N SER A 59 0.72 -4.86 15.47
CA SER A 59 0.83 -4.06 16.68
C SER A 59 2.09 -4.39 17.47
N LEU A 60 2.88 -3.37 17.79
CA LEU A 60 3.95 -3.49 18.77
C LEU A 60 3.44 -3.19 20.16
N PRO A 61 3.96 -3.88 21.21
CA PRO A 61 3.71 -3.51 22.58
C PRO A 61 4.21 -2.08 22.86
N ALA A 62 3.26 -1.16 23.06
CA ALA A 62 3.50 0.23 23.36
C ALA A 62 2.37 0.73 24.28
N PRO A 63 2.48 0.52 25.60
CA PRO A 63 1.41 0.85 26.55
C PRO A 63 0.92 2.29 26.43
N GLU A 64 1.85 3.21 26.14
CA GLU A 64 1.55 4.64 25.97
C GLU A 64 0.74 4.95 24.71
N LEU A 65 0.67 4.02 23.72
CA LEU A 65 -0.07 4.15 22.47
C LEU A 65 -1.27 3.20 22.38
N SER A 66 -1.56 2.41 23.42
CA SER A 66 -2.55 1.34 23.39
C SER A 66 -3.97 1.81 23.05
N ASN A 67 -4.32 3.03 23.40
CA ASN A 67 -5.64 3.63 23.15
C ASN A 67 -5.67 4.53 21.91
N VAL A 68 -4.60 4.54 21.10
CA VAL A 68 -4.54 5.36 19.89
C VAL A 68 -4.90 4.50 18.67
N ASP A 69 -5.97 4.89 17.98
CA ASP A 69 -6.42 4.22 16.75
C ASP A 69 -5.39 4.35 15.64
N PRO A 70 -4.89 3.22 15.05
CA PRO A 70 -3.90 3.22 13.97
C PRO A 70 -4.50 3.42 12.57
N SER A 71 -5.81 3.58 12.41
CA SER A 71 -6.45 3.76 11.10
C SER A 71 -5.97 5.03 10.39
N ILE A 72 -6.03 5.02 9.07
CA ILE A 72 -5.79 6.20 8.23
C ILE A 72 -7.07 6.57 7.49
N ASP A 73 -7.23 7.86 7.17
CA ASP A 73 -8.46 8.39 6.56
C ASP A 73 -8.51 8.18 5.04
N PHE A 74 -7.38 8.01 4.39
CA PHE A 74 -7.25 7.70 2.96
C PHE A 74 -5.87 7.13 2.66
N PHE A 75 -5.71 6.45 1.52
CA PHE A 75 -4.37 6.08 1.06
C PHE A 75 -4.20 6.21 -0.44
N ALA A 76 -2.98 6.52 -0.86
CA ALA A 76 -2.56 6.51 -2.24
C ALA A 76 -1.41 5.50 -2.44
N ALA A 77 -1.41 4.79 -3.56
CA ALA A 77 -0.38 3.82 -3.86
C ALA A 77 0.11 3.96 -5.30
N CYS A 78 1.43 3.99 -5.48
CA CYS A 78 2.04 4.07 -6.80
C CYS A 78 2.65 2.71 -7.16
N TRP A 79 2.21 2.12 -8.30
CA TRP A 79 2.64 0.79 -8.76
C TRP A 79 2.73 -0.26 -7.64
N PRO A 80 1.67 -0.39 -6.81
CA PRO A 80 1.72 -1.20 -5.59
C PRO A 80 1.70 -2.69 -5.86
N ILE A 81 2.29 -3.48 -4.95
CA ILE A 81 2.22 -4.94 -4.97
C ILE A 81 1.01 -5.38 -4.14
N LEU A 82 -0.21 -5.24 -4.67
CA LEU A 82 -1.44 -5.57 -3.93
C LEU A 82 -1.78 -7.06 -3.93
N ASP A 83 -1.13 -7.84 -4.81
CA ASP A 83 -1.14 -9.30 -4.79
C ASP A 83 0.31 -9.83 -4.80
N PRO A 84 0.95 -9.95 -3.64
CA PRO A 84 2.33 -10.45 -3.55
C PRO A 84 2.46 -11.92 -3.95
N LEU A 85 1.44 -12.76 -3.78
CA LEU A 85 1.48 -14.15 -4.17
C LEU A 85 1.45 -14.32 -5.70
N ALA A 86 0.52 -13.65 -6.40
CA ALA A 86 0.48 -13.66 -7.85
C ALA A 86 1.79 -13.11 -8.44
N ARG A 87 2.34 -12.05 -7.84
CA ARG A 87 3.65 -11.51 -8.27
C ARG A 87 4.79 -12.50 -8.05
N TYR A 88 4.78 -13.25 -6.97
CA TYR A 88 5.78 -14.30 -6.70
C TYR A 88 5.73 -15.40 -7.75
N HIS A 89 4.53 -15.91 -8.07
CA HIS A 89 4.34 -16.92 -9.11
C HIS A 89 4.75 -16.39 -10.49
N MET A 90 4.34 -15.17 -10.86
CA MET A 90 4.80 -14.53 -12.09
C MET A 90 6.33 -14.44 -12.17
N ALA A 91 6.99 -14.15 -11.06
CA ALA A 91 8.46 -14.09 -11.02
C ALA A 91 9.10 -15.46 -11.22
N GLN A 92 8.49 -16.53 -10.68
CA GLN A 92 8.92 -17.91 -10.91
C GLN A 92 8.76 -18.31 -12.38
N ASP A 93 7.58 -18.07 -12.97
CA ASP A 93 7.25 -18.42 -14.36
C ASP A 93 8.18 -17.70 -15.36
N ARG A 94 8.56 -16.47 -15.05
CA ARG A 94 9.52 -15.68 -15.85
C ARG A 94 10.98 -15.98 -15.56
N GLY A 95 11.30 -16.88 -14.64
CA GLY A 95 12.66 -17.17 -14.21
C GLY A 95 13.36 -15.99 -13.54
N ASN A 96 12.61 -15.01 -13.01
CA ASN A 96 13.17 -13.81 -12.36
C ASN A 96 13.61 -14.12 -10.92
N GLN A 97 14.77 -14.75 -10.81
CA GLN A 97 15.33 -15.21 -9.52
C GLN A 97 15.52 -14.06 -8.51
N ARG A 98 15.80 -12.84 -8.98
CA ARG A 98 15.93 -11.66 -8.08
C ARG A 98 14.61 -11.36 -7.38
N LEU A 99 13.48 -11.35 -8.10
CA LEU A 99 12.17 -11.11 -7.51
C LEU A 99 11.74 -12.26 -6.60
N VAL A 100 11.96 -13.51 -7.01
CA VAL A 100 11.70 -14.71 -6.18
C VAL A 100 12.44 -14.61 -4.84
N ASN A 101 13.72 -14.29 -4.89
CA ASN A 101 14.54 -14.17 -3.67
C ASN A 101 14.09 -12.99 -2.78
N ASN A 102 13.67 -11.88 -3.38
CA ASN A 102 13.15 -10.75 -2.62
C ASN A 102 11.85 -11.10 -1.87
N HIS A 103 10.93 -11.85 -2.52
CA HIS A 103 9.72 -12.33 -1.85
C HIS A 103 10.06 -13.27 -0.69
N ARG A 104 10.93 -14.27 -0.89
CA ARG A 104 11.33 -15.21 0.16
C ARG A 104 12.04 -14.56 1.33
N LYS A 105 12.81 -13.49 1.07
CA LYS A 105 13.47 -12.73 2.14
C LYS A 105 12.48 -11.94 2.99
N TYR A 106 11.38 -11.49 2.39
CA TYR A 106 10.40 -10.66 3.08
C TYR A 106 9.30 -11.49 3.75
N PHE A 107 8.76 -12.51 3.06
CA PHE A 107 7.57 -13.25 3.50
C PHE A 107 7.87 -14.64 4.09
N GLU A 108 9.11 -15.10 4.14
CA GLU A 108 9.46 -16.44 4.59
C GLU A 108 8.88 -17.56 3.69
N ASN A 109 7.57 -17.61 3.47
CA ASN A 109 6.86 -18.62 2.68
C ASN A 109 5.60 -18.08 2.00
N GLU A 110 4.97 -18.91 1.16
CA GLU A 110 3.75 -18.54 0.40
C GLU A 110 2.54 -18.31 1.33
N ALA A 111 2.41 -19.06 2.43
CA ALA A 111 1.33 -18.84 3.39
C ALA A 111 1.40 -17.44 4.03
N ALA A 112 2.60 -16.93 4.26
CA ALA A 112 2.78 -15.53 4.69
C ALA A 112 2.42 -14.54 3.57
N MET A 113 2.71 -14.87 2.29
CA MET A 113 2.29 -14.05 1.14
C MET A 113 0.76 -14.03 0.99
N GLU A 114 0.07 -15.12 1.29
CA GLU A 114 -1.39 -15.19 1.30
C GLU A 114 -2.01 -14.36 2.43
N ARG A 115 -1.47 -14.45 3.64
CA ARG A 115 -1.96 -13.66 4.79
C ARG A 115 -1.73 -12.18 4.57
N ALA A 116 -0.54 -11.80 4.13
CA ALA A 116 -0.13 -10.41 3.88
C ALA A 116 -0.50 -9.92 2.46
N ASN A 117 -1.71 -10.24 2.00
CA ASN A 117 -2.15 -9.99 0.64
C ASN A 117 -3.40 -9.09 0.62
N PRO A 118 -3.26 -7.78 0.34
CA PRO A 118 -4.39 -6.86 0.29
C PRO A 118 -5.53 -7.32 -0.63
N TYR A 119 -5.21 -7.88 -1.79
CA TYR A 119 -6.21 -8.37 -2.74
C TYR A 119 -6.97 -9.59 -2.19
N LEU A 120 -6.23 -10.58 -1.63
CA LEU A 120 -6.86 -11.79 -1.12
C LEU A 120 -7.70 -11.56 0.13
N LEU A 121 -7.40 -10.54 0.97
CA LEU A 121 -8.28 -10.13 2.06
C LEU A 121 -9.69 -9.78 1.54
N LEU A 122 -9.76 -9.03 0.43
CA LEU A 122 -11.03 -8.65 -0.19
C LEU A 122 -11.72 -9.83 -0.89
N VAL A 123 -10.95 -10.67 -1.59
CA VAL A 123 -11.48 -11.88 -2.25
C VAL A 123 -12.11 -12.85 -1.26
N ARG A 124 -11.50 -13.02 -0.08
CA ARG A 124 -12.01 -13.87 0.99
C ARG A 124 -13.18 -13.27 1.75
N GLY A 125 -13.55 -12.01 1.44
CA GLY A 125 -14.65 -11.31 2.13
C GLY A 125 -14.34 -11.05 3.61
N GLU A 126 -13.07 -10.89 3.98
CA GLU A 126 -12.69 -10.55 5.35
C GLU A 126 -13.21 -9.17 5.73
N GLU A 127 -13.55 -9.01 7.01
CA GLU A 127 -13.88 -7.68 7.53
C GLU A 127 -12.66 -6.76 7.40
N THR A 128 -12.81 -5.66 6.69
CA THR A 128 -11.75 -4.70 6.39
C THR A 128 -12.23 -3.27 6.57
N HIS A 129 -11.35 -2.40 7.02
CA HIS A 129 -11.49 -0.96 6.86
C HIS A 129 -11.17 -0.60 5.40
N ARG A 130 -11.92 0.32 4.79
CA ARG A 130 -11.79 0.67 3.37
C ARG A 130 -11.87 2.18 3.18
N PRO A 131 -10.82 2.91 3.61
CA PRO A 131 -10.78 4.36 3.39
C PRO A 131 -10.64 4.68 1.90
N PRO A 132 -11.03 5.88 1.44
CA PRO A 132 -10.82 6.29 0.05
C PRO A 132 -9.40 5.99 -0.42
N ALA A 133 -9.28 5.37 -1.60
CA ALA A 133 -8.02 4.85 -2.14
C ALA A 133 -7.75 5.40 -3.54
N MET A 134 -6.48 5.62 -3.87
CA MET A 134 -6.06 5.92 -5.23
C MET A 134 -4.81 5.12 -5.60
N ILE A 135 -4.81 4.58 -6.83
CA ILE A 135 -3.70 3.82 -7.39
C ILE A 135 -3.19 4.51 -8.65
N ILE A 136 -1.87 4.66 -8.74
CA ILE A 136 -1.16 5.08 -9.95
C ILE A 136 -0.39 3.89 -10.49
N GLN A 137 -0.57 3.56 -11.78
CA GLN A 137 0.04 2.40 -12.41
C GLN A 137 0.45 2.65 -13.87
N GLY A 138 1.66 2.24 -14.24
CA GLY A 138 2.10 2.23 -15.64
C GLY A 138 1.68 0.95 -16.36
N THR A 139 1.26 1.04 -17.64
CA THR A 139 0.81 -0.14 -18.39
C THR A 139 1.96 -1.00 -18.94
N ALA A 140 3.18 -0.46 -19.07
CA ALA A 140 4.39 -1.20 -19.43
C ALA A 140 5.23 -1.62 -18.19
N ASP A 141 4.58 -1.74 -17.02
CA ASP A 141 5.23 -2.21 -15.81
C ASP A 141 5.49 -3.72 -15.89
N ASP A 142 6.76 -4.11 -16.02
CA ASP A 142 7.22 -5.50 -16.08
C ASP A 142 7.39 -6.15 -14.70
N ASN A 143 7.26 -5.36 -13.65
CA ASN A 143 7.46 -5.76 -12.25
C ASN A 143 6.13 -6.08 -11.55
N VAL A 144 5.08 -5.33 -11.87
CA VAL A 144 3.71 -5.53 -11.35
C VAL A 144 2.73 -5.43 -12.51
N ASN A 145 1.97 -6.51 -12.77
CA ASN A 145 0.96 -6.49 -13.83
C ASN A 145 -0.12 -5.44 -13.52
N HIS A 146 -0.32 -4.51 -14.45
CA HIS A 146 -1.25 -3.40 -14.28
C HIS A 146 -2.72 -3.84 -14.14
N GLU A 147 -3.10 -5.02 -14.65
CA GLU A 147 -4.46 -5.56 -14.55
C GLU A 147 -4.82 -5.98 -13.10
N TRP A 148 -3.82 -6.32 -12.28
CA TRP A 148 -4.05 -6.64 -10.87
C TRP A 148 -4.57 -5.44 -10.08
N GLN A 149 -4.25 -4.22 -10.51
CA GLN A 149 -4.77 -3.01 -9.89
C GLN A 149 -6.26 -2.83 -10.18
N ASP A 150 -6.71 -3.20 -11.38
CA ASP A 150 -8.14 -3.18 -11.74
C ASP A 150 -8.89 -4.22 -10.91
N ALA A 151 -8.36 -5.44 -10.84
CA ALA A 151 -8.95 -6.52 -10.04
C ALA A 151 -9.05 -6.15 -8.55
N PHE A 152 -8.01 -5.52 -7.99
CA PHE A 152 -8.05 -5.02 -6.62
C PHE A 152 -9.14 -3.96 -6.45
N ALA A 153 -9.19 -2.94 -7.33
CA ALA A 153 -10.17 -1.87 -7.25
C ALA A 153 -11.61 -2.39 -7.39
N GLU A 154 -11.85 -3.36 -8.28
CA GLU A 154 -13.14 -4.02 -8.40
C GLU A 154 -13.58 -4.65 -7.08
N LYS A 155 -12.71 -5.43 -6.44
CA LYS A 155 -13.02 -6.06 -5.14
C LYS A 155 -13.18 -5.04 -4.01
N TYR A 156 -12.36 -3.98 -4.03
CA TYR A 156 -12.44 -2.90 -3.05
C TYR A 156 -13.79 -2.17 -3.11
N ILE A 157 -14.24 -1.83 -4.32
CA ILE A 157 -15.52 -1.18 -4.58
C ILE A 157 -16.68 -2.13 -4.27
N ALA A 158 -16.60 -3.40 -4.69
CA ALA A 158 -17.62 -4.40 -4.37
C ALA A 158 -17.80 -4.62 -2.86
N ALA A 159 -16.72 -4.43 -2.09
CA ALA A 159 -16.76 -4.47 -0.63
C ALA A 159 -17.25 -3.16 0.02
N GLY A 160 -17.66 -2.15 -0.77
CA GLY A 160 -18.22 -0.87 -0.29
C GLY A 160 -17.17 0.23 -0.05
N GLY A 161 -15.95 0.08 -0.54
CA GLY A 161 -14.93 1.14 -0.54
C GLY A 161 -14.97 2.00 -1.80
N ASP A 162 -14.17 3.06 -1.82
CA ASP A 162 -13.93 3.92 -2.99
C ASP A 162 -12.47 3.81 -3.43
N CYS A 163 -12.23 3.41 -4.68
CA CYS A 163 -10.89 3.18 -5.22
C CYS A 163 -10.76 3.70 -6.65
N LEU A 164 -9.88 4.67 -6.85
CA LEU A 164 -9.55 5.23 -8.16
C LEU A 164 -8.27 4.61 -8.71
N VAL A 165 -8.30 4.14 -9.95
CA VAL A 165 -7.09 3.66 -10.65
C VAL A 165 -6.77 4.57 -11.81
N HIS A 166 -5.56 5.15 -11.79
CA HIS A 166 -5.03 5.95 -12.88
C HIS A 166 -3.91 5.19 -13.59
N LYS A 167 -4.18 4.77 -14.83
CA LYS A 167 -3.19 4.11 -15.69
C LYS A 167 -2.49 5.12 -16.59
N PHE A 168 -1.19 4.89 -16.78
CA PHE A 168 -0.31 5.68 -17.63
C PHE A 168 0.24 4.79 -18.73
N GLU A 169 -0.24 5.02 -19.95
CA GLU A 169 0.08 4.18 -21.09
C GLU A 169 1.57 4.18 -21.42
N GLY A 170 2.13 2.97 -21.63
CA GLY A 170 3.54 2.77 -21.97
C GLY A 170 4.51 3.07 -20.84
N GLN A 171 4.05 3.45 -19.63
CA GLN A 171 4.96 3.79 -18.54
C GLN A 171 5.42 2.56 -17.76
N PRO A 172 6.75 2.47 -17.45
CA PRO A 172 7.31 1.35 -16.71
C PRO A 172 7.14 1.50 -15.20
N HIS A 173 7.58 0.48 -14.46
CA HIS A 173 7.68 0.54 -13.00
C HIS A 173 8.49 1.77 -12.53
N THR A 174 8.01 2.47 -11.51
CA THR A 174 8.64 3.67 -10.92
C THR A 174 8.79 4.89 -11.84
N PHE A 175 8.00 4.97 -12.93
CA PHE A 175 8.13 6.03 -13.93
C PHE A 175 8.10 7.45 -13.33
N ALA A 176 7.18 7.72 -12.40
CA ALA A 176 6.99 9.05 -11.85
C ALA A 176 8.13 9.52 -10.90
N THR A 177 9.01 8.61 -10.47
CA THR A 177 10.17 8.96 -9.61
C THR A 177 11.48 9.07 -10.37
N LYS A 178 11.58 8.51 -11.58
CA LYS A 178 12.81 8.49 -12.37
C LYS A 178 13.06 9.76 -13.17
N ASN A 179 11.99 10.42 -13.60
CA ASN A 179 12.08 11.64 -14.40
C ASN A 179 10.95 12.60 -14.05
N SER A 180 11.18 13.48 -13.09
CA SER A 180 10.19 14.46 -12.64
C SER A 180 9.81 15.50 -13.71
N GLY A 181 10.63 15.65 -14.76
CA GLY A 181 10.36 16.53 -15.90
C GLY A 181 9.38 15.95 -16.91
N ASP A 182 9.20 14.64 -16.92
CA ASP A 182 8.34 13.94 -17.88
C ASP A 182 6.86 14.32 -17.70
N PRO A 183 6.07 14.52 -18.79
CA PRO A 183 4.67 14.87 -18.71
C PRO A 183 3.82 13.85 -17.92
N HIS A 184 4.09 12.55 -18.06
CA HIS A 184 3.36 11.51 -17.32
C HIS A 184 3.68 11.58 -15.82
N SER A 185 4.94 11.84 -15.45
CA SER A 185 5.35 12.04 -14.05
C SER A 185 4.65 13.24 -13.42
N LYS A 186 4.62 14.38 -14.13
CA LYS A 186 3.90 15.58 -13.70
C LYS A 186 2.40 15.32 -13.54
N SER A 187 1.79 14.62 -14.51
CA SER A 187 0.38 14.25 -14.46
C SER A 187 0.06 13.31 -13.29
N ALA A 188 0.92 12.32 -13.02
CA ALA A 188 0.77 11.42 -11.88
C ALA A 188 0.85 12.17 -10.54
N LEU A 189 1.81 13.06 -10.40
CA LEU A 189 1.95 13.91 -9.20
C LEU A 189 0.75 14.85 -9.03
N LYS A 190 0.25 15.44 -10.12
CA LYS A 190 -0.96 16.28 -10.07
C LYS A 190 -2.17 15.51 -9.59
N LYS A 191 -2.39 14.28 -10.10
CA LYS A 191 -3.48 13.40 -9.65
C LYS A 191 -3.37 13.06 -8.16
N LEU A 192 -2.14 12.78 -7.67
CA LEU A 192 -1.88 12.59 -6.24
C LEU A 192 -2.27 13.83 -5.42
N GLN A 193 -1.83 15.00 -5.84
CA GLN A 193 -2.14 16.26 -5.16
C GLN A 193 -3.65 16.53 -5.14
N ASP A 194 -4.35 16.31 -6.27
CA ASP A 194 -5.79 16.52 -6.38
C ASP A 194 -6.56 15.55 -5.48
N PHE A 195 -6.15 14.27 -5.46
CA PHE A 195 -6.75 13.29 -4.57
C PHE A 195 -6.58 13.66 -3.10
N VAL A 196 -5.35 13.96 -2.67
CA VAL A 196 -5.08 14.38 -1.28
C VAL A 196 -5.88 15.64 -0.93
N SER A 197 -5.90 16.64 -1.81
CA SER A 197 -6.65 17.89 -1.59
C SER A 197 -8.14 17.63 -1.43
N ALA A 198 -8.71 16.72 -2.23
CA ALA A 198 -10.10 16.32 -2.12
C ALA A 198 -10.43 15.61 -0.80
N GLN A 199 -9.48 14.82 -0.28
CA GLN A 199 -9.67 14.15 1.02
C GLN A 199 -9.55 15.11 2.22
N MET A 200 -8.79 16.20 2.07
CA MET A 200 -8.55 17.17 3.15
C MET A 200 -9.66 18.21 3.31
N ASN A 201 -10.55 18.34 2.33
CA ASN A 201 -11.72 19.23 2.38
C ASN A 201 -12.94 18.49 2.98
#